data_9fffb4c9345546301ed75c39d2b60d64
#
_entry.id   9fffb4c9345546301ed75c39d2b60d64
#
_cell.length_a   1.000
_cell.length_b   1.000
_cell.length_c   1.000
_cell.angle_alpha   90.00
_cell.angle_beta   90.00
_cell.angle_gamma   90.00
#
_symmetry.space_group_name_H-M   'P 1'
#
loop_
_entity.id
_entity.type
_entity.pdbx_description
1 polymer ?
#
loop_
_entity_poly.entity_id
_entity_poly.type
_entity_poly.pdbx_seq_one_letter_code
_entity_poly.pdbx_strand_id
1 'polypeptide(L)'
;MPRPSVMAKIEKPSCFLGTELEDIVELCQGIMVARGDLGVECAPEDVPILQKTIIDTCREQGKPVVVATQMLESMIESPTPTRAEASDVATAIYDGADAIMLSAESAAGMYPVESVTMQQKIINKVESDGNYLKVQEVRIDIERRTARVK
;
A
#
# COMPACT_ATOMS: atom_id res chain seq x y z
N MET A 1 -27.02 16.70 2.74
CA MET A 1 -26.47 15.66 1.86
C MET A 1 -25.25 15.06 2.53
N PRO A 2 -25.05 13.74 2.50
CA PRO A 2 -23.81 13.15 3.01
C PRO A 2 -22.63 13.70 2.21
N ARG A 3 -21.53 14.02 2.89
CA ARG A 3 -20.30 14.45 2.21
C ARG A 3 -19.70 13.25 1.47
N PRO A 4 -19.16 13.40 0.25
CA PRO A 4 -18.46 12.32 -0.42
C PRO A 4 -17.23 11.91 0.39
N SER A 5 -16.92 10.61 0.39
CA SER A 5 -15.67 10.12 0.95
C SER A 5 -14.51 10.54 0.06
N VAL A 6 -13.41 10.94 0.69
CA VAL A 6 -12.19 11.41 0.00
C VAL A 6 -11.07 10.42 0.26
N MET A 7 -10.43 9.95 -0.81
CA MET A 7 -9.17 9.23 -0.75
C MET A 7 -8.06 10.15 -1.25
N ALA A 8 -7.10 10.49 -0.38
CA ALA A 8 -5.97 11.32 -0.78
C ALA A 8 -4.86 10.46 -1.39
N LYS A 9 -4.26 10.95 -2.48
CA LYS A 9 -3.05 10.37 -3.07
C LYS A 9 -1.83 11.05 -2.45
N ILE A 10 -0.96 10.26 -1.83
CA ILE A 10 0.32 10.74 -1.33
C ILE A 10 1.36 10.50 -2.42
N GLU A 11 1.83 11.59 -3.02
CA GLU A 11 2.68 11.56 -4.22
C GLU A 11 3.80 12.61 -4.19
N LYS A 12 3.89 13.42 -3.13
CA LYS A 12 4.88 14.49 -3.04
C LYS A 12 5.69 14.45 -1.74
N PRO A 13 6.99 14.78 -1.79
CA PRO A 13 7.85 14.86 -0.59
C PRO A 13 7.32 15.84 0.46
N SER A 14 6.63 16.89 0.03
CA SER A 14 6.05 17.89 0.94
C SER A 14 5.02 17.30 1.92
N CYS A 15 4.41 16.16 1.60
CA CYS A 15 3.51 15.47 2.52
C CYS A 15 4.21 14.92 3.78
N PHE A 16 5.54 14.88 3.79
CA PHE A 16 6.33 14.33 4.91
C PHE A 16 7.03 15.43 5.73
N LEU A 17 6.64 16.68 5.57
CA LEU A 17 7.16 17.80 6.34
C LEU A 17 6.32 18.00 7.61
N GLY A 18 6.99 18.02 8.77
CA GLY A 18 6.31 18.27 10.05
C GLY A 18 5.20 17.25 10.33
N THR A 19 3.95 17.68 10.43
CA THR A 19 2.75 16.87 10.71
C THR A 19 1.80 16.74 9.51
N GLU A 20 2.23 17.14 8.31
CA GLU A 20 1.34 17.19 7.14
C GLU A 20 0.74 15.83 6.79
N LEU A 21 1.52 14.74 6.92
CA LEU A 21 1.02 13.40 6.62
C LEU A 21 -0.10 13.00 7.59
N GLU A 22 0.11 13.19 8.88
CA GLU A 22 -0.86 12.90 9.93
C GLU A 22 -2.14 13.70 9.73
N ASP A 23 -2.01 14.99 9.40
CA ASP A 23 -3.13 15.90 9.17
C ASP A 23 -3.94 15.50 7.93
N ILE A 24 -3.27 15.10 6.83
CA ILE A 24 -3.94 14.59 5.62
C ILE A 24 -4.68 13.30 5.94
N VAL A 25 -4.05 12.37 6.64
CA VAL A 25 -4.66 11.08 7.00
C VAL A 25 -5.87 11.29 7.89
N GLU A 26 -5.81 12.21 8.86
CA GLU A 26 -6.94 12.55 9.74
C GLU A 26 -8.15 13.05 8.95
N LEU A 27 -7.94 13.94 7.99
CA LEU A 27 -8.99 14.60 7.22
C LEU A 27 -9.64 13.70 6.16
N CYS A 28 -8.96 12.66 5.70
CA CYS A 28 -9.43 11.78 4.63
C CYS A 28 -10.06 10.49 5.17
N GLN A 29 -10.83 9.82 4.32
CA GLN A 29 -11.45 8.53 4.64
C GLN A 29 -10.61 7.35 4.14
N GLY A 30 -9.57 7.62 3.35
CA GLY A 30 -8.59 6.63 2.89
C GLY A 30 -7.40 7.31 2.24
N ILE A 31 -6.34 6.56 2.09
CA ILE A 31 -5.07 7.04 1.52
C ILE A 31 -4.61 6.10 0.40
N MET A 32 -4.01 6.66 -0.63
CA MET A 32 -3.33 5.92 -1.67
C MET A 32 -1.85 6.28 -1.70
N VAL A 33 -0.99 5.30 -1.58
CA VAL A 33 0.45 5.42 -1.82
C VAL A 33 0.67 5.40 -3.33
N ALA A 34 0.93 6.55 -3.94
CA ALA A 34 1.14 6.69 -5.38
C ALA A 34 2.63 6.57 -5.72
N ARG A 35 3.14 5.31 -5.74
CA ARG A 35 4.58 5.04 -5.86
C ARG A 35 5.23 5.56 -7.13
N GLY A 36 4.51 5.53 -8.26
CA GLY A 36 5.00 6.05 -9.52
C GLY A 36 5.32 7.55 -9.43
N ASP A 37 4.38 8.32 -8.91
CA ASP A 37 4.54 9.78 -8.76
C ASP A 37 5.59 10.10 -7.68
N LEU A 38 5.59 9.37 -6.55
CA LEU A 38 6.63 9.48 -5.52
C LEU A 38 8.03 9.20 -6.09
N GLY A 39 8.18 8.19 -6.95
CA GLY A 39 9.47 7.85 -7.56
C GLY A 39 9.97 8.88 -8.59
N VAL A 40 9.11 9.80 -9.05
CA VAL A 40 9.51 10.94 -9.87
C VAL A 40 9.98 12.11 -9.00
N GLU A 41 9.34 12.31 -7.86
CA GLU A 41 9.57 13.45 -6.95
C GLU A 41 10.66 13.17 -5.88
N CYS A 42 10.90 11.89 -5.56
CA CYS A 42 11.86 11.44 -4.53
C CYS A 42 12.93 10.54 -5.14
N ALA A 43 14.03 10.31 -4.43
CA ALA A 43 14.98 9.28 -4.82
C ALA A 43 14.34 7.88 -4.75
N PRO A 44 14.59 6.99 -5.70
CA PRO A 44 13.97 5.66 -5.75
C PRO A 44 14.15 4.84 -4.47
N GLU A 45 15.28 4.98 -3.79
CA GLU A 45 15.58 4.31 -2.52
C GLU A 45 14.74 4.80 -1.35
N ASP A 46 14.17 6.01 -1.43
CA ASP A 46 13.32 6.57 -0.39
C ASP A 46 11.89 6.02 -0.47
N VAL A 47 11.41 5.67 -1.65
CA VAL A 47 10.02 5.26 -1.89
C VAL A 47 9.58 4.09 -1.00
N PRO A 48 10.35 3.02 -0.77
CA PRO A 48 9.96 1.94 0.13
C PRO A 48 9.82 2.40 1.59
N ILE A 49 10.64 3.35 2.03
CA ILE A 49 10.58 3.91 3.39
C ILE A 49 9.32 4.76 3.53
N LEU A 50 9.06 5.63 2.55
CA LEU A 50 7.86 6.48 2.52
C LEU A 50 6.58 5.64 2.46
N GLN A 51 6.55 4.55 1.69
CA GLN A 51 5.44 3.60 1.67
C GLN A 51 5.14 3.07 3.07
N LYS A 52 6.15 2.60 3.79
CA LYS A 52 5.98 2.09 5.16
C LYS A 52 5.46 3.16 6.10
N THR A 53 6.04 4.36 6.06
CA THR A 53 5.60 5.51 6.87
C THR A 53 4.13 5.82 6.63
N ILE A 54 3.68 5.89 5.37
CA ILE A 54 2.27 6.15 5.05
C ILE A 54 1.36 5.04 5.60
N ILE A 55 1.75 3.78 5.38
CA ILE A 55 0.95 2.63 5.86
C ILE A 55 0.84 2.65 7.38
N ASP A 56 1.94 2.84 8.09
CA ASP A 56 1.96 2.88 9.56
C ASP A 56 1.09 4.04 10.09
N THR A 57 1.22 5.26 9.53
CA THR A 57 0.39 6.41 9.90
C THR A 57 -1.12 6.14 9.67
N CYS A 58 -1.48 5.52 8.53
CA CYS A 58 -2.86 5.14 8.26
C CYS A 58 -3.40 4.14 9.28
N ARG A 59 -2.61 3.13 9.63
CA ARG A 59 -2.98 2.10 10.60
C ARG A 59 -3.18 2.69 12.00
N GLU A 60 -2.28 3.56 12.44
CA GLU A 60 -2.40 4.26 13.74
C GLU A 60 -3.70 5.06 13.85
N GLN A 61 -4.17 5.63 12.75
CA GLN A 61 -5.40 6.41 12.67
C GLN A 61 -6.63 5.60 12.23
N GLY A 62 -6.48 4.30 11.96
CA GLY A 62 -7.57 3.43 11.52
C GLY A 62 -8.13 3.80 10.15
N LYS A 63 -7.28 4.26 9.23
CA LYS A 63 -7.65 4.64 7.86
C LYS A 63 -7.22 3.58 6.86
N PRO A 64 -8.07 3.20 5.90
CA PRO A 64 -7.68 2.27 4.85
C PRO A 64 -6.62 2.87 3.95
N VAL A 65 -5.65 2.04 3.56
CA VAL A 65 -4.54 2.41 2.68
C VAL A 65 -4.42 1.48 1.48
N VAL A 66 -4.30 2.08 0.30
CA VAL A 66 -4.10 1.38 -0.98
C VAL A 66 -2.67 1.62 -1.45
N VAL A 67 -1.94 0.57 -1.78
CA VAL A 67 -0.64 0.69 -2.47
C VAL A 67 -0.86 0.55 -3.98
N ALA A 68 -0.35 1.52 -4.73
CA ALA A 68 -0.65 1.68 -6.14
C ALA A 68 0.60 1.86 -7.00
N THR A 69 0.46 1.45 -8.25
CA THR A 69 1.38 1.54 -9.38
C THR A 69 2.60 0.62 -9.32
N GLN A 70 3.00 0.14 -10.49
CA GLN A 70 4.18 -0.71 -10.69
C GLN A 70 4.20 -1.96 -9.80
N MET A 71 3.02 -2.57 -9.60
CA MET A 71 2.89 -3.78 -8.76
C MET A 71 3.30 -5.05 -9.54
N LEU A 72 2.71 -5.25 -10.72
CA LEU A 72 2.97 -6.38 -11.62
C LEU A 72 3.20 -5.86 -13.05
N GLU A 73 3.96 -4.79 -13.20
CA GLU A 73 4.08 -4.01 -14.44
C GLU A 73 4.50 -4.84 -15.65
N SER A 74 5.37 -5.84 -15.47
CA SER A 74 5.77 -6.75 -16.56
C SER A 74 4.58 -7.53 -17.12
N MET A 75 3.52 -7.70 -16.35
CA MET A 75 2.32 -8.40 -16.80
C MET A 75 1.43 -7.59 -17.76
N ILE A 76 1.79 -6.37 -18.06
CA ILE A 76 1.21 -5.63 -19.20
C ILE A 76 1.45 -6.42 -20.49
N GLU A 77 2.63 -7.02 -20.65
CA GLU A 77 3.06 -7.74 -21.85
C GLU A 77 3.42 -9.21 -21.61
N SER A 78 3.43 -9.67 -20.36
CA SER A 78 3.80 -11.03 -19.96
C SER A 78 2.68 -11.71 -19.17
N PRO A 79 2.39 -13.01 -19.38
CA PRO A 79 1.39 -13.75 -18.62
C PRO A 79 1.83 -14.06 -17.17
N THR A 80 3.09 -13.80 -16.83
CA THR A 80 3.66 -14.05 -15.50
C THR A 80 4.54 -12.88 -15.05
N PRO A 81 4.52 -12.53 -13.74
CA PRO A 81 5.35 -11.47 -13.22
C PRO A 81 6.80 -11.91 -13.03
N THR A 82 7.67 -10.95 -12.82
CA THR A 82 9.00 -11.19 -12.29
C THR A 82 8.95 -11.61 -10.81
N ARG A 83 10.02 -12.23 -10.32
CA ARG A 83 10.15 -12.54 -8.88
C ARG A 83 10.21 -11.28 -8.02
N ALA A 84 10.80 -10.21 -8.52
CA ALA A 84 10.87 -8.93 -7.81
C ALA A 84 9.47 -8.32 -7.62
N GLU A 85 8.63 -8.34 -8.65
CA GLU A 85 7.25 -7.86 -8.57
C GLU A 85 6.40 -8.70 -7.62
N ALA A 86 6.50 -10.02 -7.68
CA ALA A 86 5.79 -10.88 -6.74
C ALA A 86 6.22 -10.62 -5.29
N SER A 87 7.52 -10.37 -5.05
CA SER A 87 8.05 -9.98 -3.76
C SER A 87 7.56 -8.60 -3.31
N ASP A 88 7.46 -7.66 -4.23
CA ASP A 88 6.99 -6.30 -3.95
C ASP A 88 5.51 -6.29 -3.52
N VAL A 89 4.64 -7.00 -4.26
CA VAL A 89 3.24 -7.19 -3.86
C VAL A 89 3.15 -7.83 -2.47
N ALA A 90 3.90 -8.91 -2.23
CA ALA A 90 3.91 -9.57 -0.93
C ALA A 90 4.38 -8.63 0.18
N THR A 91 5.42 -7.82 -0.06
CA THR A 91 5.94 -6.84 0.90
C THR A 91 4.90 -5.80 1.26
N ALA A 92 4.17 -5.25 0.29
CA ALA A 92 3.11 -4.27 0.56
C ALA A 92 2.02 -4.85 1.47
N ILE A 93 1.68 -6.15 1.31
CA ILE A 93 0.71 -6.83 2.18
C ILE A 93 1.30 -7.05 3.58
N TYR A 94 2.55 -7.49 3.70
CA TYR A 94 3.24 -7.62 4.99
C TYR A 94 3.37 -6.28 5.72
N ASP A 95 3.56 -5.18 4.99
CA ASP A 95 3.59 -3.83 5.54
C ASP A 95 2.23 -3.40 6.10
N GLY A 96 1.15 -4.03 5.67
CA GLY A 96 -0.20 -3.81 6.20
C GLY A 96 -1.11 -3.00 5.28
N ALA A 97 -0.84 -2.98 3.97
CA ALA A 97 -1.78 -2.40 3.00
C ALA A 97 -3.12 -3.13 3.02
N ASP A 98 -4.21 -2.37 2.97
CA ASP A 98 -5.58 -2.92 2.92
C ASP A 98 -6.00 -3.33 1.50
N ALA A 99 -5.40 -2.69 0.49
CA ALA A 99 -5.63 -3.02 -0.90
C ALA A 99 -4.38 -2.76 -1.76
N ILE A 100 -4.28 -3.52 -2.83
CA ILE A 100 -3.25 -3.37 -3.86
C ILE A 100 -3.95 -3.02 -5.18
N MET A 101 -3.53 -1.94 -5.82
CA MET A 101 -4.14 -1.48 -7.07
C MET A 101 -3.26 -1.82 -8.27
N LEU A 102 -3.84 -2.49 -9.25
CA LEU A 102 -3.28 -2.62 -10.60
C LEU A 102 -3.67 -1.39 -11.44
N SER A 103 -2.82 -1.02 -12.37
CA SER A 103 -3.03 0.10 -13.30
C SER A 103 -3.14 -0.41 -14.75
N ALA A 104 -2.12 -0.21 -15.56
CA ALA A 104 -2.11 -0.66 -16.95
C ALA A 104 -2.20 -2.19 -17.09
N GLU A 105 -1.73 -2.94 -16.10
CA GLU A 105 -1.79 -4.40 -16.06
C GLU A 105 -3.21 -4.95 -16.31
N SER A 106 -4.21 -4.27 -15.74
CA SER A 106 -5.62 -4.66 -15.88
C SER A 106 -6.41 -3.75 -16.83
N ALA A 107 -5.96 -2.49 -17.05
CA ALA A 107 -6.71 -1.51 -17.82
C ALA A 107 -6.38 -1.53 -19.33
N ALA A 108 -5.16 -1.85 -19.71
CA ALA A 108 -4.66 -1.78 -21.08
C ALA A 108 -3.71 -2.93 -21.46
N GLY A 109 -3.30 -3.76 -20.50
CA GLY A 109 -2.37 -4.87 -20.71
C GLY A 109 -2.98 -6.02 -21.52
N MET A 110 -2.12 -6.91 -22.00
CA MET A 110 -2.50 -8.09 -22.76
C MET A 110 -3.05 -9.22 -21.88
N TYR A 111 -2.77 -9.19 -20.56
CA TYR A 111 -3.08 -10.27 -19.61
C TYR A 111 -3.83 -9.77 -18.36
N PRO A 112 -4.99 -9.07 -18.52
CA PRO A 112 -5.69 -8.45 -17.40
C PRO A 112 -6.21 -9.47 -16.38
N VAL A 113 -6.75 -10.60 -16.84
CA VAL A 113 -7.28 -11.66 -15.97
C VAL A 113 -6.16 -12.35 -15.20
N GLU A 114 -5.06 -12.66 -15.88
CA GLU A 114 -3.87 -13.26 -15.29
C GLU A 114 -3.24 -12.35 -14.24
N SER A 115 -3.19 -11.05 -14.50
CA SER A 115 -2.65 -10.05 -13.56
C SER A 115 -3.46 -10.01 -12.27
N VAL A 116 -4.77 -9.91 -12.35
CA VAL A 116 -5.67 -9.94 -11.17
C VAL A 116 -5.58 -11.28 -10.44
N THR A 117 -5.54 -12.38 -11.20
CA THR A 117 -5.41 -13.73 -10.64
C THR A 117 -4.10 -13.93 -9.91
N MET A 118 -3.00 -13.42 -10.48
CA MET A 118 -1.68 -13.49 -9.85
C MET A 118 -1.63 -12.68 -8.56
N GLN A 119 -2.13 -11.45 -8.60
CA GLN A 119 -2.24 -10.61 -7.40
C GLN A 119 -3.03 -11.33 -6.29
N GLN A 120 -4.18 -11.90 -6.62
CA GLN A 120 -4.99 -12.66 -5.64
C GLN A 120 -4.24 -13.87 -5.08
N LYS A 121 -3.48 -14.60 -5.92
CA LYS A 121 -2.67 -15.73 -5.45
C LYS A 121 -1.59 -15.29 -4.46
N ILE A 122 -0.94 -14.16 -4.70
CA ILE A 122 0.09 -13.63 -3.79
C ILE A 122 -0.56 -13.20 -2.47
N ILE A 123 -1.67 -12.47 -2.52
CA ILE A 123 -2.43 -12.05 -1.33
C ILE A 123 -2.81 -13.28 -0.49
N ASN A 124 -3.49 -14.24 -1.08
CA ASN A 124 -3.92 -15.46 -0.37
C ASN A 124 -2.74 -16.21 0.25
N LYS A 125 -1.59 -16.23 -0.46
CA LYS A 125 -0.40 -16.91 0.04
C LYS A 125 0.20 -16.22 1.25
N VAL A 126 0.28 -14.89 1.24
CA VAL A 126 0.78 -14.09 2.36
C VAL A 126 -0.18 -14.19 3.56
N GLU A 127 -1.48 -13.99 3.34
CA GLU A 127 -2.48 -14.04 4.41
C GLU A 127 -2.60 -15.42 5.07
N SER A 128 -2.27 -16.49 4.35
CA SER A 128 -2.21 -17.85 4.90
C SER A 128 -0.89 -18.18 5.63
N ASP A 129 0.10 -17.29 5.57
CA ASP A 129 1.38 -17.52 6.24
C ASP A 129 1.28 -17.23 7.75
N GLY A 130 1.68 -18.19 8.57
CA GLY A 130 1.67 -18.04 10.03
C GLY A 130 2.55 -16.91 10.54
N ASN A 131 3.59 -16.50 9.80
CA ASN A 131 4.41 -15.34 10.17
C ASN A 131 3.67 -14.03 9.95
N TYR A 132 2.88 -13.92 8.88
CA TYR A 132 2.02 -12.75 8.63
C TYR A 132 1.06 -12.51 9.80
N LEU A 133 0.34 -13.55 10.22
CA LEU A 133 -0.60 -13.46 11.34
C LEU A 133 0.10 -13.01 12.63
N LYS A 134 1.26 -13.59 12.95
CA LYS A 134 2.04 -13.19 14.14
C LYS A 134 2.50 -11.73 14.09
N VAL A 135 2.96 -11.26 12.93
CA VAL A 135 3.38 -9.86 12.76
C VAL A 135 2.20 -8.92 12.97
N GLN A 136 1.02 -9.25 12.43
CA GLN A 136 -0.17 -8.44 12.61
C GLN A 136 -0.64 -8.43 14.07
N GLU A 137 -0.64 -9.57 14.77
CA GLU A 137 -0.98 -9.66 16.19
C GLU A 137 -0.07 -8.79 17.07
N VAL A 138 1.25 -8.85 16.85
CA VAL A 138 2.22 -8.04 17.59
C VAL A 138 2.00 -6.55 17.33
N ARG A 139 1.73 -6.15 16.08
CA ARG A 139 1.44 -4.75 15.73
C ARG A 139 0.18 -4.26 16.45
N ILE A 140 -0.91 -5.02 16.39
CA ILE A 140 -2.16 -4.68 17.08
C ILE A 140 -1.95 -4.53 18.59
N ASP A 141 -1.16 -5.40 19.19
CA ASP A 141 -0.87 -5.33 20.64
C ASP A 141 -0.06 -4.07 21.01
N ILE A 142 0.91 -3.70 20.17
CA ILE A 142 1.70 -2.46 20.37
C ILE A 142 0.78 -1.25 20.25
N GLU A 143 -0.05 -1.16 19.21
CA GLU A 143 -1.00 -0.07 18.98
C GLU A 143 -1.96 0.08 20.17
N ARG A 144 -2.52 -1.03 20.68
CA ARG A 144 -3.40 -1.03 21.87
C ARG A 144 -2.70 -0.54 23.13
N ARG A 145 -1.44 -0.90 23.32
CA ARG A 145 -0.64 -0.44 24.49
C ARG A 145 -0.35 1.05 24.40
N THR A 146 0.04 1.53 23.22
CA THR A 146 0.34 2.96 22.98
C THR A 146 -0.91 3.82 23.15
N ALA A 147 -2.06 3.37 22.68
CA ALA A 147 -3.34 4.09 22.84
C ALA A 147 -3.81 4.18 24.30
N ARG A 148 -3.37 3.28 25.19
CA ARG A 148 -3.71 3.34 26.64
C ARG A 148 -2.84 4.29 27.44
N VAL A 149 -1.76 4.78 26.86
CA VAL A 149 -0.77 5.67 27.55
C VAL A 149 -1.00 7.15 27.18
N LYS A 150 -1.79 7.39 26.11
CA LYS A 150 -2.27 8.74 25.74
C LYS A 150 -3.62 9.03 26.42
#